data_4dd63f72dcab3112a96ac361a072fbf8
#
_entry.id   4dd63f72dcab3112a96ac361a072fbf8
#
_cell.length_a   1.000
_cell.length_b   1.000
_cell.length_c   1.000
_cell.angle_alpha   90.00
_cell.angle_beta   90.00
_cell.angle_gamma   90.00
#
_symmetry.space_group_name_H-M   'P 1'
#
loop_
_entity.id
_entity.type
_entity.pdbx_description
1 polymer ?
#
loop_
_entity_poly.entity_id
_entity_poly.type
_entity_poly.pdbx_seq_one_letter_code
_entity_poly.pdbx_strand_id
1 'polypeptide(L)'
;MAKYHLYIRAIPGYSDYYATVDGDILKKRGNSLFKLTPTKVHNGYYTVKIIHRVKVHRLVALTFLPNPNNYPIVMHKDNNPENNMVGNLKWGTQSQNMKQMVNDGRQRKSKIINYKSEVLTLHSQDFSIPEIIKSVGISKTSIHRIIKGKL
;
A
#
# COMPACT_ATOMS: atom_id res chain seq x y z
N MET A 1 -3.73 -18.94 30.85
CA MET A 1 -3.04 -19.17 29.55
C MET A 1 -3.87 -19.82 28.44
N ALA A 2 -5.20 -19.94 28.57
CA ALA A 2 -6.03 -20.73 27.63
C ALA A 2 -6.75 -19.95 26.51
N LYS A 3 -6.59 -18.63 26.44
CA LYS A 3 -7.39 -17.79 25.49
C LYS A 3 -6.77 -17.60 24.11
N TYR A 4 -5.49 -17.99 23.90
CA TYR A 4 -4.77 -17.70 22.67
C TYR A 4 -4.64 -18.86 21.69
N HIS A 5 -4.95 -20.11 22.08
CA HIS A 5 -4.70 -21.29 21.25
C HIS A 5 -5.51 -21.36 19.94
N LEU A 6 -6.70 -20.77 19.87
CA LEU A 6 -7.55 -20.79 18.67
C LEU A 6 -7.17 -19.73 17.61
N TYR A 7 -6.33 -18.78 17.96
CA TYR A 7 -6.07 -17.56 17.16
C TYR A 7 -4.61 -17.39 16.73
N ILE A 8 -3.75 -18.40 17.02
CA ILE A 8 -2.32 -18.37 16.68
C ILE A 8 -2.00 -19.51 15.73
N ARG A 9 -1.27 -19.24 14.65
CA ARG A 9 -0.78 -20.25 13.70
C ARG A 9 0.68 -20.02 13.36
N ALA A 10 1.43 -21.09 13.11
CA ALA A 10 2.78 -21.04 12.58
C ALA A 10 2.77 -20.40 11.18
N ILE A 11 3.74 -19.53 10.92
CA ILE A 11 3.87 -18.85 9.63
C ILE A 11 4.59 -19.80 8.66
N PRO A 12 3.99 -20.17 7.52
CA PRO A 12 4.62 -21.03 6.53
C PRO A 12 5.98 -20.46 6.07
N GLY A 13 7.02 -21.29 6.06
CA GLY A 13 8.37 -20.90 5.65
C GLY A 13 9.18 -20.11 6.69
N TYR A 14 8.66 -19.89 7.88
CA TYR A 14 9.36 -19.17 8.95
C TYR A 14 9.31 -19.97 10.25
N SER A 15 10.35 -20.77 10.49
CA SER A 15 10.50 -21.55 11.73
C SER A 15 10.45 -20.64 12.95
N ASP A 16 9.79 -21.09 14.02
CA ASP A 16 9.64 -20.37 15.30
C ASP A 16 8.89 -19.03 15.23
N TYR A 17 8.24 -18.71 14.11
CA TYR A 17 7.41 -17.53 14.00
C TYR A 17 5.94 -17.90 13.81
N TYR A 18 5.08 -17.12 14.46
CA TYR A 18 3.64 -17.33 14.52
C TYR A 18 2.91 -16.02 14.24
N ALA A 19 1.73 -16.09 13.64
CA ALA A 19 0.85 -14.95 13.48
C ALA A 19 -0.44 -15.17 14.28
N THR A 20 -1.05 -14.06 14.73
CA THR A 20 -2.38 -14.05 15.35
C THR A 20 -3.41 -13.53 14.35
N VAL A 21 -4.68 -13.81 14.60
CA VAL A 21 -5.80 -13.26 13.80
C VAL A 21 -5.92 -11.74 13.93
N ASP A 22 -5.42 -11.17 15.03
CA ASP A 22 -5.41 -9.74 15.31
C ASP A 22 -4.28 -8.98 14.59
N GLY A 23 -3.40 -9.71 13.88
CA GLY A 23 -2.30 -9.11 13.11
C GLY A 23 -0.98 -8.98 13.87
N ASP A 24 -0.83 -9.64 15.00
CA ASP A 24 0.42 -9.70 15.74
C ASP A 24 1.34 -10.80 15.23
N ILE A 25 2.65 -10.57 15.31
CA ILE A 25 3.68 -11.55 14.99
C ILE A 25 4.43 -11.93 16.26
N LEU A 26 4.54 -13.22 16.49
CA LEU A 26 5.17 -13.79 17.67
C LEU A 26 6.41 -14.60 17.27
N LYS A 27 7.42 -14.62 18.13
CA LYS A 27 8.60 -15.47 18.02
C LYS A 27 8.63 -16.46 19.18
N LYS A 28 8.83 -17.74 18.88
CA LYS A 28 9.06 -18.78 19.87
C LYS A 28 10.51 -18.73 20.38
N ARG A 29 10.69 -18.80 21.68
CA ARG A 29 12.00 -18.95 22.35
C ARG A 29 11.82 -19.95 23.48
N GLY A 30 12.40 -21.14 23.33
CA GLY A 30 12.11 -22.26 24.25
C GLY A 30 10.61 -22.59 24.25
N ASN A 31 9.99 -22.61 25.41
CA ASN A 31 8.55 -22.86 25.56
C ASN A 31 7.66 -21.61 25.57
N SER A 32 8.23 -20.43 25.33
CA SER A 32 7.50 -19.16 25.41
C SER A 32 7.36 -18.48 24.05
N LEU A 33 6.26 -17.76 23.87
CA LEU A 33 5.99 -16.91 22.69
C LEU A 33 6.17 -15.43 23.08
N PHE A 34 6.95 -14.70 22.31
CA PHE A 34 7.23 -13.28 22.50
C PHE A 34 6.67 -12.49 21.33
N LYS A 35 5.86 -11.48 21.62
CA LYS A 35 5.34 -10.55 20.61
C LYS A 35 6.49 -9.70 20.07
N LEU A 36 6.63 -9.64 18.76
CA LEU A 36 7.56 -8.75 18.09
C LEU A 36 6.95 -7.34 18.01
N THR A 37 7.77 -6.33 18.30
CA THR A 37 7.38 -4.93 18.10
C THR A 37 7.52 -4.57 16.63
N PRO A 38 6.41 -4.26 15.93
CA PRO A 38 6.47 -3.87 14.54
C PRO A 38 7.01 -2.44 14.41
N THR A 39 7.72 -2.18 13.31
CA THR A 39 8.19 -0.84 12.94
C THR A 39 7.33 -0.30 11.81
N LYS A 40 6.77 0.90 11.98
CA LYS A 40 6.04 1.60 10.93
C LYS A 40 7.03 2.18 9.91
N VAL A 41 6.80 1.94 8.62
CA VAL A 41 7.60 2.50 7.53
C VAL A 41 6.89 3.70 6.89
N HIS A 42 7.62 4.52 6.14
CA HIS A 42 7.15 5.80 5.58
C HIS A 42 5.84 5.74 4.79
N ASN A 43 5.51 4.59 4.20
CA ASN A 43 4.27 4.38 3.45
C ASN A 43 3.10 3.86 4.32
N GLY A 44 3.22 3.93 5.65
CA GLY A 44 2.18 3.59 6.63
C GLY A 44 2.11 2.12 7.01
N TYR A 45 2.82 1.22 6.32
CA TYR A 45 2.81 -0.20 6.64
C TYR A 45 3.65 -0.53 7.86
N TYR A 46 3.26 -1.58 8.59
CA TYR A 46 4.07 -2.19 9.63
C TYR A 46 4.95 -3.31 9.09
N THR A 47 6.18 -3.35 9.55
CA THR A 47 7.17 -4.42 9.25
C THR A 47 7.74 -5.00 10.53
N VAL A 48 8.12 -6.28 10.49
CA VAL A 48 8.91 -6.94 11.54
C VAL A 48 10.22 -7.46 10.95
N LYS A 49 11.27 -7.49 11.75
CA LYS A 49 12.55 -8.08 11.38
C LYS A 49 12.55 -9.55 11.79
N ILE A 50 12.59 -10.45 10.82
CA ILE A 50 12.81 -11.89 10.97
C ILE A 50 14.28 -12.14 10.58
N ILE A 51 14.57 -12.63 9.40
CA ILE A 51 15.91 -12.63 8.80
C ILE A 51 16.13 -11.28 8.10
N HIS A 52 15.14 -10.83 7.35
CA HIS A 52 15.01 -9.49 6.74
C HIS A 52 13.71 -8.83 7.19
N ARG A 53 13.48 -7.57 6.78
CA ARG A 53 12.22 -6.89 7.11
C ARG A 53 11.10 -7.40 6.20
N VAL A 54 10.03 -7.89 6.83
CA VAL A 54 8.82 -8.40 6.14
C VAL A 54 7.61 -7.60 6.60
N LYS A 55 6.71 -7.32 5.68
CA LYS A 55 5.45 -6.62 5.98
C LYS A 55 4.52 -7.54 6.79
N VAL A 56 3.99 -7.02 7.90
CA VAL A 56 3.12 -7.77 8.83
C VAL A 56 1.90 -8.34 8.11
N HIS A 57 1.16 -7.53 7.34
CA HIS A 57 -0.02 -8.00 6.61
C HIS A 57 0.25 -9.18 5.66
N ARG A 58 1.46 -9.27 5.08
CA ARG A 58 1.83 -10.41 4.23
C ARG A 58 2.02 -11.69 5.02
N LEU A 59 2.63 -11.60 6.21
CA LEU A 59 2.81 -12.74 7.10
C LEU A 59 1.45 -13.26 7.60
N VAL A 60 0.57 -12.35 7.98
CA VAL A 60 -0.79 -12.68 8.44
C VAL A 60 -1.60 -13.32 7.30
N ALA A 61 -1.61 -12.73 6.11
CA ALA A 61 -2.32 -13.28 4.96
C ALA A 61 -1.79 -14.66 4.56
N LEU A 62 -0.47 -14.84 4.53
CA LEU A 62 0.17 -16.13 4.23
C LEU A 62 -0.24 -17.22 5.22
N THR A 63 -0.45 -16.87 6.48
CA THR A 63 -0.78 -17.81 7.55
C THR A 63 -2.26 -18.20 7.56
N PHE A 64 -3.15 -17.27 7.29
CA PHE A 64 -4.58 -17.46 7.54
C PHE A 64 -5.47 -17.46 6.30
N LEU A 65 -5.05 -16.83 5.20
CA LEU A 65 -5.89 -16.68 4.02
C LEU A 65 -5.47 -17.63 2.90
N PRO A 66 -6.36 -18.50 2.41
CA PRO A 66 -6.07 -19.34 1.25
C PRO A 66 -5.82 -18.47 0.02
N ASN A 67 -4.85 -18.87 -0.80
CA ASN A 67 -4.50 -18.18 -2.05
C ASN A 67 -4.39 -19.18 -3.22
N PRO A 68 -5.48 -19.87 -3.60
CA PRO A 68 -5.44 -20.89 -4.64
C PRO A 68 -5.05 -20.34 -6.02
N ASN A 69 -5.31 -19.05 -6.26
CA ASN A 69 -4.98 -18.36 -7.52
C ASN A 69 -3.58 -17.72 -7.53
N ASN A 70 -2.78 -17.92 -6.50
CA ASN A 70 -1.44 -17.34 -6.36
C ASN A 70 -1.40 -15.82 -6.58
N TYR A 71 -2.39 -15.09 -6.07
CA TYR A 71 -2.42 -13.62 -6.18
C TYR A 71 -1.21 -13.00 -5.47
N PRO A 72 -0.50 -12.05 -6.12
CA PRO A 72 0.76 -11.53 -5.62
C PRO A 72 0.62 -10.44 -4.55
N ILE A 73 -0.57 -9.83 -4.40
CA ILE A 73 -0.78 -8.65 -3.56
C ILE A 73 -1.73 -8.98 -2.41
N VAL A 74 -1.38 -8.51 -1.20
CA VAL A 74 -2.31 -8.45 -0.07
C VAL A 74 -2.84 -7.02 0.03
N MET A 75 -4.17 -6.90 0.08
CA MET A 75 -4.91 -5.65 0.12
C MET A 75 -5.63 -5.51 1.46
N HIS A 76 -5.69 -4.28 1.99
CA HIS A 76 -6.53 -3.92 3.13
C HIS A 76 -7.93 -3.53 2.62
N LYS A 77 -8.98 -4.13 3.19
CA LYS A 77 -10.36 -3.86 2.77
C LYS A 77 -10.81 -2.45 3.13
N ASP A 78 -10.36 -1.96 4.30
CA ASP A 78 -10.63 -0.61 4.82
C ASP A 78 -9.63 0.45 4.35
N ASN A 79 -8.65 0.07 3.51
CA ASN A 79 -7.54 0.93 3.06
C ASN A 79 -6.61 1.45 4.16
N ASN A 80 -6.75 0.97 5.39
CA ASN A 80 -5.86 1.33 6.49
C ASN A 80 -4.68 0.34 6.56
N PRO A 81 -3.44 0.75 6.19
CA PRO A 81 -2.27 -0.13 6.18
C PRO A 81 -1.82 -0.56 7.59
N GLU A 82 -2.39 0.03 8.63
CA GLU A 82 -2.09 -0.30 10.02
C GLU A 82 -2.97 -1.43 10.54
N ASN A 83 -4.16 -1.64 9.95
CA ASN A 83 -5.11 -2.67 10.36
C ASN A 83 -4.77 -4.02 9.73
N ASN A 84 -3.91 -4.78 10.37
CA ASN A 84 -3.42 -6.07 9.88
C ASN A 84 -4.26 -7.29 10.34
N MET A 85 -5.46 -7.07 10.90
CA MET A 85 -6.37 -8.15 11.28
C MET A 85 -6.75 -9.01 10.07
N VAL A 86 -6.82 -10.33 10.24
CA VAL A 86 -7.15 -11.29 9.18
C VAL A 86 -8.43 -10.91 8.43
N GLY A 87 -9.49 -10.53 9.16
CA GLY A 87 -10.77 -10.12 8.59
C GLY A 87 -10.70 -8.93 7.65
N ASN A 88 -9.68 -8.08 7.80
CA ASN A 88 -9.46 -6.89 6.98
C ASN A 88 -8.58 -7.15 5.74
N LEU A 89 -7.95 -8.31 5.65
CA LEU A 89 -7.03 -8.61 4.56
C LEU A 89 -7.69 -9.45 3.46
N LYS A 90 -7.22 -9.31 2.24
CA LYS A 90 -7.56 -10.17 1.10
C LYS A 90 -6.39 -10.25 0.12
N TRP A 91 -6.25 -11.40 -0.55
CA TRP A 91 -5.37 -11.53 -1.69
C TRP A 91 -5.99 -10.87 -2.94
N GLY A 92 -5.16 -10.34 -3.81
CA GLY A 92 -5.62 -9.70 -5.05
C GLY A 92 -4.52 -9.48 -6.08
N THR A 93 -4.94 -8.98 -7.24
CA THR A 93 -4.07 -8.60 -8.34
C THR A 93 -3.77 -7.10 -8.30
N GLN A 94 -2.74 -6.68 -9.06
CA GLN A 94 -2.43 -5.25 -9.24
C GLN A 94 -3.63 -4.49 -9.82
N SER A 95 -4.34 -5.09 -10.79
CA SER A 95 -5.53 -4.48 -11.40
C SER A 95 -6.64 -4.25 -10.37
N GLN A 96 -6.91 -5.25 -9.51
CA GLN A 96 -7.90 -5.12 -8.42
C GLN A 96 -7.50 -4.04 -7.41
N ASN A 97 -6.22 -3.97 -7.05
CA ASN A 97 -5.71 -2.92 -6.16
C ASN A 97 -5.87 -1.53 -6.77
N MET A 98 -5.57 -1.37 -8.06
CA MET A 98 -5.79 -0.11 -8.78
C MET A 98 -7.28 0.25 -8.86
N LYS A 99 -8.16 -0.70 -9.18
CA LYS A 99 -9.62 -0.47 -9.19
C LYS A 99 -10.12 -0.02 -7.82
N GLN A 100 -9.67 -0.68 -6.74
CA GLN A 100 -10.02 -0.28 -5.38
C GLN A 100 -9.56 1.16 -5.09
N MET A 101 -8.33 1.52 -5.47
CA MET A 101 -7.81 2.88 -5.31
C MET A 101 -8.64 3.93 -6.06
N VAL A 102 -9.12 3.59 -7.28
CA VAL A 102 -10.02 4.45 -8.09
C VAL A 102 -11.36 4.65 -7.39
N ASN A 103 -12.01 3.54 -7.01
CA ASN A 103 -13.33 3.55 -6.40
C ASN A 103 -13.35 4.31 -5.06
N ASP A 104 -12.23 4.25 -4.32
CA ASP A 104 -12.07 4.96 -3.05
C ASP A 104 -11.65 6.43 -3.22
N GLY A 105 -11.57 6.94 -4.44
CA GLY A 105 -11.15 8.31 -4.74
C GLY A 105 -9.70 8.62 -4.35
N ARG A 106 -8.89 7.60 -4.05
CA ARG A 106 -7.48 7.74 -3.64
C ARG A 106 -6.51 7.92 -4.81
N GLN A 107 -7.03 7.98 -6.03
CA GLN A 107 -6.19 8.40 -7.15
C GLN A 107 -5.56 9.75 -6.82
N ARG A 108 -4.24 9.84 -6.93
CA ARG A 108 -3.62 11.14 -7.11
C ARG A 108 -4.27 11.74 -8.36
N LYS A 109 -5.22 12.65 -8.18
CA LYS A 109 -5.59 13.56 -9.26
C LYS A 109 -4.26 14.06 -9.79
N SER A 110 -3.94 13.72 -11.02
CA SER A 110 -2.68 14.18 -11.63
C SER A 110 -2.67 15.69 -11.41
N LYS A 111 -1.64 16.23 -10.76
CA LYS A 111 -1.47 17.68 -10.64
C LYS A 111 -1.69 18.36 -11.99
N ILE A 112 -1.36 17.64 -13.05
CA ILE A 112 -1.49 18.05 -14.46
C ILE A 112 -2.94 18.35 -14.84
N ILE A 113 -3.93 17.56 -14.39
CA ILE A 113 -5.37 17.80 -14.70
C ILE A 113 -5.84 19.09 -14.03
N ASN A 114 -5.38 19.38 -12.82
CA ASN A 114 -5.75 20.60 -12.09
C ASN A 114 -5.22 21.88 -12.78
N TYR A 115 -4.12 21.80 -13.54
CA TYR A 115 -3.49 22.93 -14.22
C TYR A 115 -3.82 23.01 -15.71
N LYS A 116 -4.65 22.08 -16.23
CA LYS A 116 -4.95 22.03 -17.67
C LYS A 116 -5.57 23.33 -18.18
N SER A 117 -6.59 23.86 -17.52
CA SER A 117 -7.24 25.11 -17.87
C SER A 117 -6.27 26.29 -17.78
N GLU A 118 -5.52 26.39 -16.71
CA GLU A 118 -4.56 27.48 -16.48
C GLU A 118 -3.43 27.48 -17.52
N VAL A 119 -2.86 26.31 -17.84
CA VAL A 119 -1.84 26.17 -18.89
C VAL A 119 -2.38 26.59 -20.26
N LEU A 120 -3.60 26.19 -20.62
CA LEU A 120 -4.21 26.54 -21.89
C LEU A 120 -4.51 28.05 -21.96
N THR A 121 -4.97 28.66 -20.87
CA THR A 121 -5.20 30.10 -20.77
C THR A 121 -3.90 30.88 -20.95
N LEU A 122 -2.85 30.55 -20.20
CA LEU A 122 -1.55 31.22 -20.32
C LEU A 122 -0.95 31.04 -21.72
N HIS A 123 -1.07 29.85 -22.31
CA HIS A 123 -0.61 29.60 -23.67
C HIS A 123 -1.40 30.40 -24.70
N SER A 124 -2.72 30.62 -24.55
CA SER A 124 -3.54 31.44 -25.42
C SER A 124 -3.26 32.97 -25.29
N GLN A 125 -2.61 33.35 -24.19
CA GLN A 125 -2.13 34.70 -23.91
C GLN A 125 -0.67 34.94 -24.35
N ASP A 126 -0.11 34.02 -25.18
CA ASP A 126 1.25 34.09 -25.73
C ASP A 126 2.38 34.00 -24.69
N PHE A 127 2.08 33.51 -23.48
CA PHE A 127 3.16 33.21 -22.50
C PHE A 127 4.06 32.09 -23.01
N SER A 128 5.36 32.31 -22.88
CA SER A 128 6.36 31.30 -23.23
C SER A 128 6.33 30.10 -22.29
N ILE A 129 6.77 28.91 -22.75
CA ILE A 129 6.82 27.68 -21.92
C ILE A 129 7.58 27.88 -20.60
N PRO A 130 8.75 28.60 -20.55
CA PRO A 130 9.43 28.89 -19.29
C PRO A 130 8.58 29.70 -18.29
N GLU A 131 7.83 30.70 -18.79
CA GLU A 131 6.92 31.51 -17.95
C GLU A 131 5.78 30.67 -17.39
N ILE A 132 5.17 29.83 -18.22
CA ILE A 132 4.13 28.90 -17.79
C ILE A 132 4.69 27.94 -16.73
N ILE A 133 5.92 27.39 -16.88
CA ILE A 133 6.57 26.56 -15.86
C ILE A 133 6.68 27.33 -14.54
N LYS A 134 7.11 28.58 -14.59
CA LYS A 134 7.29 29.41 -13.40
C LYS A 134 5.97 29.69 -12.68
N SER A 135 4.88 29.89 -13.43
CA SER A 135 3.53 30.16 -12.89
C SER A 135 2.92 28.89 -12.26
N VAL A 136 2.88 27.79 -13.02
CA VAL A 136 2.10 26.58 -12.64
C VAL A 136 2.92 25.55 -11.89
N GLY A 137 4.24 25.60 -11.94
CA GLY A 137 5.14 24.67 -11.22
C GLY A 137 5.11 23.23 -11.71
N ILE A 138 4.74 22.97 -12.98
CA ILE A 138 4.76 21.64 -13.60
C ILE A 138 5.84 21.53 -14.67
N SER A 139 6.22 20.29 -15.01
CA SER A 139 7.32 20.06 -15.96
C SER A 139 7.00 20.50 -17.39
N LYS A 140 8.04 20.88 -18.16
CA LYS A 140 7.94 21.21 -19.59
C LYS A 140 7.20 20.13 -20.39
N THR A 141 7.51 18.85 -20.12
CA THR A 141 6.87 17.71 -20.78
C THR A 141 5.37 17.66 -20.51
N SER A 142 4.95 17.97 -19.28
CA SER A 142 3.53 18.03 -18.90
C SER A 142 2.79 19.13 -19.62
N ILE A 143 3.38 20.33 -19.71
CA ILE A 143 2.82 21.48 -20.45
C ILE A 143 2.62 21.13 -21.92
N HIS A 144 3.64 20.55 -22.57
CA HIS A 144 3.54 20.14 -23.98
C HIS A 144 2.43 19.08 -24.21
N ARG A 145 2.22 18.15 -23.25
CA ARG A 145 1.14 17.15 -23.36
C ARG A 145 -0.24 17.80 -23.25
N ILE A 146 -0.38 18.80 -22.39
CA ILE A 146 -1.63 19.57 -22.24
C ILE A 146 -1.93 20.34 -23.54
N ILE A 147 -0.96 21.10 -24.06
CA ILE A 147 -1.13 21.90 -25.29
C ILE A 147 -1.46 21.00 -26.48
N LYS A 148 -0.85 19.83 -26.59
CA LYS A 148 -1.12 18.85 -27.66
C LYS A 148 -2.39 18.03 -27.47
N GLY A 149 -3.21 18.31 -26.46
CA GLY A 149 -4.46 17.59 -26.18
C GLY A 149 -4.27 16.12 -25.80
N LYS A 150 -3.08 15.73 -25.31
CA LYS A 150 -2.75 14.35 -24.92
C LYS A 150 -2.97 14.05 -23.43
N LEU A 151 -3.75 14.91 -22.74
CA LEU A 151 -4.15 14.78 -21.35
C LEU A 151 -5.60 15.20 -21.13
#